data_1a1d118c69c3a7e01211fa9873078ce0
#
_entry.id   1a1d118c69c3a7e01211fa9873078ce0
#
_cell.length_a   1.000
_cell.length_b   1.000
_cell.length_c   1.000
_cell.angle_alpha   90.00
_cell.angle_beta   90.00
_cell.angle_gamma   90.00
#
_symmetry.space_group_name_H-M   'P 1'
#
loop_
_entity.id
_entity.type
_entity.pdbx_description
1 polymer ?
#
loop_
_entity_poly.entity_id
_entity_poly.type
_entity_poly.pdbx_seq_one_letter_code
_entity_poly.pdbx_strand_id
1 'polypeptide(L)'
;MSHIAIEDGIPGILGPMKFRPETTKPLRELAEALLRGPSTLSSAERETIAAFVSSRNDCRFCQLSHSAAAAEHLGGDDAHYALVDSVKSNFASANISPKLKALLAIAGKVQQGGKHVTSDDIATARAQGATDLEIHDAVLIAAAFCMFNRYVDGLATWQPEDPAEYRPMGKLMAHSGYTRTQWEENEAV
;
A
#
# COMPACT_ATOMS: atom_id res chain seq x y z
N MET A 1 -18.16 9.29 -12.12
CA MET A 1 -17.65 8.89 -13.45
C MET A 1 -16.16 9.19 -13.52
N SER A 2 -15.38 8.27 -14.07
CA SER A 2 -13.95 8.48 -14.34
C SER A 2 -13.74 9.63 -15.33
N HIS A 3 -12.59 10.35 -15.21
CA HIS A 3 -12.25 11.48 -16.07
C HIS A 3 -11.97 11.08 -17.53
N ILE A 4 -11.66 9.80 -17.78
CA ILE A 4 -11.45 9.22 -19.10
C ILE A 4 -12.34 7.99 -19.28
N ALA A 5 -12.50 7.48 -20.50
CA ALA A 5 -13.33 6.32 -20.81
C ALA A 5 -12.68 5.01 -20.31
N ILE A 6 -12.78 4.76 -19.01
CA ILE A 6 -12.41 3.51 -18.35
C ILE A 6 -13.68 2.67 -18.21
N GLU A 7 -13.56 1.36 -18.36
CA GLU A 7 -14.67 0.42 -18.20
C GLU A 7 -15.30 0.54 -16.81
N ASP A 8 -16.62 0.62 -16.78
CA ASP A 8 -17.38 0.77 -15.53
C ASP A 8 -17.30 -0.49 -14.66
N GLY A 9 -17.36 -0.29 -13.35
CA GLY A 9 -17.35 -1.38 -12.37
C GLY A 9 -15.99 -1.99 -12.06
N ILE A 10 -14.90 -1.53 -12.70
CA ILE A 10 -13.54 -1.96 -12.38
C ILE A 10 -12.94 -1.02 -11.34
N PRO A 11 -12.62 -1.52 -10.10
CA PRO A 11 -12.30 -0.64 -9.01
C PRO A 11 -10.86 -0.11 -9.04
N GLY A 12 -10.71 1.16 -8.67
CA GLY A 12 -9.45 1.81 -8.37
C GLY A 12 -8.44 1.72 -9.51
N ILE A 13 -7.21 1.30 -9.18
CA ILE A 13 -6.10 1.22 -10.13
C ILE A 13 -6.33 0.18 -11.24
N LEU A 14 -7.21 -0.79 -11.02
CA LEU A 14 -7.43 -1.89 -11.95
C LEU A 14 -8.07 -1.40 -13.26
N GLY A 15 -8.94 -0.39 -13.20
CA GLY A 15 -9.53 0.23 -14.38
C GLY A 15 -8.49 0.84 -15.33
N PRO A 16 -7.64 1.78 -14.87
CA PRO A 16 -6.53 2.33 -15.65
C PRO A 16 -5.53 1.27 -16.13
N MET A 17 -5.28 0.24 -15.33
CA MET A 17 -4.41 -0.87 -15.73
C MET A 17 -4.99 -1.67 -16.89
N LYS A 18 -6.31 -1.94 -16.89
CA LYS A 18 -6.97 -2.59 -18.03
C LYS A 18 -7.02 -1.67 -19.26
N PHE A 19 -7.21 -0.37 -19.05
CA PHE A 19 -7.23 0.63 -20.12
C PHE A 19 -5.90 0.73 -20.89
N ARG A 20 -4.76 0.59 -20.17
CA ARG A 20 -3.42 0.67 -20.77
C ARG A 20 -2.51 -0.48 -20.33
N PRO A 21 -2.60 -1.65 -20.96
CA PRO A 21 -1.84 -2.85 -20.60
C PRO A 21 -0.32 -2.67 -20.60
N GLU A 22 0.23 -1.80 -21.47
CA GLU A 22 1.67 -1.59 -21.60
C GLU A 22 2.30 -1.01 -20.32
N THR A 23 1.54 -0.24 -19.53
CA THR A 23 2.02 0.29 -18.25
C THR A 23 1.70 -0.63 -17.07
N THR A 24 0.80 -1.58 -17.26
CA THR A 24 0.30 -2.46 -16.19
C THR A 24 1.36 -3.39 -15.67
N LYS A 25 2.06 -4.10 -16.57
CA LYS A 25 3.09 -5.06 -16.20
C LYS A 25 4.18 -4.43 -15.33
N PRO A 26 4.86 -3.33 -15.74
CA PRO A 26 5.90 -2.72 -14.90
C PRO A 26 5.37 -2.16 -13.57
N LEU A 27 4.13 -1.65 -13.51
CA LEU A 27 3.53 -1.16 -12.25
C LEU A 27 3.27 -2.31 -11.27
N ARG A 28 2.78 -3.46 -11.76
CA ARG A 28 2.54 -4.66 -10.95
C ARG A 28 3.84 -5.29 -10.48
N GLU A 29 4.83 -5.39 -11.36
CA GLU A 29 6.15 -5.91 -11.01
C GLU A 29 6.82 -5.03 -9.94
N LEU A 30 6.65 -3.70 -10.01
CA LEU A 30 7.11 -2.80 -8.97
C LEU A 30 6.39 -3.06 -7.64
N ALA A 31 5.06 -3.16 -7.63
CA ALA A 31 4.28 -3.46 -6.43
C ALA A 31 4.67 -4.81 -5.82
N GLU A 32 4.82 -5.86 -6.65
CA GLU A 32 5.28 -7.19 -6.22
C GLU A 32 6.66 -7.12 -5.57
N ALA A 33 7.62 -6.46 -6.23
CA ALA A 33 8.98 -6.33 -5.71
C ALA A 33 9.02 -5.60 -4.36
N LEU A 34 8.26 -4.51 -4.23
CA LEU A 34 8.22 -3.69 -3.02
C LEU A 34 7.51 -4.37 -1.86
N LEU A 35 6.38 -5.03 -2.11
CA LEU A 35 5.50 -5.50 -1.04
C LEU A 35 5.70 -6.98 -0.72
N ARG A 36 6.25 -7.77 -1.65
CA ARG A 36 6.40 -9.23 -1.52
C ARG A 36 7.80 -9.75 -1.83
N GLY A 37 8.66 -8.95 -2.48
CA GLY A 37 10.04 -9.32 -2.76
C GLY A 37 10.87 -9.60 -1.49
N PRO A 38 12.11 -10.09 -1.62
CA PRO A 38 12.98 -10.33 -0.46
C PRO A 38 13.23 -9.04 0.35
N SER A 39 12.93 -9.08 1.64
CA SER A 39 13.16 -7.98 2.58
C SER A 39 13.19 -8.53 4.01
N THR A 40 13.82 -7.80 4.94
CA THR A 40 13.75 -8.09 6.38
C THR A 40 12.49 -7.49 7.03
N LEU A 41 11.77 -6.58 6.34
CA LEU A 41 10.41 -6.19 6.71
C LEU A 41 9.43 -7.27 6.26
N SER A 42 8.54 -7.68 7.15
CA SER A 42 7.44 -8.58 6.81
C SER A 42 6.51 -7.95 5.75
N SER A 43 5.78 -8.79 5.00
CA SER A 43 4.77 -8.28 4.07
C SER A 43 3.70 -7.45 4.80
N ALA A 44 3.32 -7.83 6.03
CA ALA A 44 2.41 -7.05 6.85
C ALA A 44 2.92 -5.63 7.15
N GLU A 45 4.20 -5.47 7.49
CA GLU A 45 4.81 -4.16 7.76
C GLU A 45 4.85 -3.30 6.49
N ARG A 46 5.21 -3.88 5.34
CA ARG A 46 5.27 -3.18 4.05
C ARG A 46 3.88 -2.75 3.56
N GLU A 47 2.88 -3.61 3.68
CA GLU A 47 1.48 -3.28 3.39
C GLU A 47 0.95 -2.20 4.36
N THR A 48 1.36 -2.24 5.62
CA THR A 48 1.00 -1.22 6.61
C THR A 48 1.60 0.14 6.25
N ILE A 49 2.85 0.21 5.76
CA ILE A 49 3.45 1.45 5.25
C ILE A 49 2.68 1.96 4.04
N ALA A 50 2.31 1.08 3.12
CA ALA A 50 1.52 1.40 1.93
C ALA A 50 0.13 1.98 2.29
N ALA A 51 -0.59 1.31 3.20
CA ALA A 51 -1.89 1.75 3.71
C ALA A 51 -1.80 3.10 4.43
N PHE A 52 -0.78 3.28 5.27
CA PHE A 52 -0.53 4.52 6.00
C PHE A 52 -0.28 5.70 5.05
N VAL A 53 0.61 5.55 4.07
CA VAL A 53 0.88 6.61 3.08
C VAL A 53 -0.37 6.91 2.27
N SER A 54 -1.12 5.90 1.87
CA SER A 54 -2.38 6.08 1.12
C SER A 54 -3.44 6.81 1.94
N SER A 55 -3.51 6.58 3.26
CA SER A 55 -4.41 7.33 4.15
C SER A 55 -3.99 8.79 4.28
N ARG A 56 -2.68 9.08 4.28
CA ARG A 56 -2.16 10.46 4.32
C ARG A 56 -2.36 11.21 3.00
N ASN A 57 -2.45 10.50 1.89
CA ASN A 57 -2.81 11.05 0.58
C ASN A 57 -4.33 11.15 0.35
N ASP A 58 -5.15 10.71 1.31
CA ASP A 58 -6.61 10.62 1.23
C ASP A 58 -7.10 9.74 0.05
N CYS A 59 -6.28 8.80 -0.42
CA CYS A 59 -6.66 7.86 -1.47
C CYS A 59 -7.43 6.68 -0.86
N ARG A 60 -8.78 6.77 -0.88
CA ARG A 60 -9.66 5.79 -0.25
C ARG A 60 -9.45 4.38 -0.77
N PHE A 61 -9.37 4.20 -2.09
CA PHE A 61 -9.19 2.87 -2.68
C PHE A 61 -7.90 2.20 -2.19
N CYS A 62 -6.77 2.90 -2.32
CA CYS A 62 -5.48 2.33 -1.96
C CYS A 62 -5.37 2.07 -0.45
N GLN A 63 -5.82 3.02 0.40
CA GLN A 63 -5.73 2.81 1.84
C GLN A 63 -6.55 1.61 2.32
N LEU A 64 -7.76 1.38 1.78
CA LEU A 64 -8.61 0.25 2.20
C LEU A 64 -8.10 -1.08 1.64
N SER A 65 -7.66 -1.13 0.38
CA SER A 65 -7.10 -2.33 -0.24
C SER A 65 -5.86 -2.82 0.52
N HIS A 66 -4.91 -1.91 0.76
CA HIS A 66 -3.65 -2.25 1.44
C HIS A 66 -3.81 -2.43 2.94
N SER A 67 -4.81 -1.77 3.58
CA SER A 67 -5.19 -2.11 4.96
C SER A 67 -5.71 -3.55 5.07
N ALA A 68 -6.53 -3.97 4.11
CA ALA A 68 -7.03 -5.33 4.09
C ALA A 68 -5.90 -6.35 3.84
N ALA A 69 -4.97 -6.07 2.92
CA ALA A 69 -3.81 -6.94 2.69
C ALA A 69 -2.89 -7.02 3.92
N ALA A 70 -2.64 -5.89 4.61
CA ALA A 70 -1.86 -5.87 5.84
C ALA A 70 -2.52 -6.72 6.94
N ALA A 71 -3.83 -6.56 7.16
CA ALA A 71 -4.58 -7.34 8.14
C ALA A 71 -4.56 -8.84 7.82
N GLU A 72 -4.71 -9.24 6.56
CA GLU A 72 -4.62 -10.64 6.14
C GLU A 72 -3.24 -11.25 6.42
N HIS A 73 -2.16 -10.51 6.15
CA HIS A 73 -0.80 -10.95 6.50
C HIS A 73 -0.57 -11.10 8.01
N LEU A 74 -1.36 -10.42 8.85
CA LEU A 74 -1.30 -10.53 10.30
C LEU A 74 -2.15 -11.69 10.84
N GLY A 75 -3.11 -12.21 10.08
CA GLY A 75 -4.00 -13.29 10.46
C GLY A 75 -5.47 -13.11 10.08
N GLY A 76 -5.86 -11.92 9.59
CA GLY A 76 -7.13 -11.65 8.92
C GLY A 76 -8.37 -11.54 9.85
N ASP A 77 -8.21 -11.50 11.16
CA ASP A 77 -9.33 -11.29 12.09
C ASP A 77 -9.59 -9.79 12.36
N ASP A 78 -10.70 -9.47 13.00
CA ASP A 78 -11.11 -8.09 13.27
C ASP A 78 -10.10 -7.31 14.13
N ALA A 79 -9.34 -7.98 15.00
CA ALA A 79 -8.31 -7.34 15.81
C ALA A 79 -7.14 -6.85 14.94
N HIS A 80 -6.78 -7.60 13.88
CA HIS A 80 -5.74 -7.20 12.94
C HIS A 80 -6.20 -6.02 12.06
N TYR A 81 -7.47 -6.01 11.61
CA TYR A 81 -8.05 -4.84 10.94
C TYR A 81 -8.03 -3.61 11.85
N ALA A 82 -8.46 -3.75 13.12
CA ALA A 82 -8.42 -2.66 14.09
C ALA A 82 -6.99 -2.16 14.37
N LEU A 83 -5.98 -3.05 14.38
CA LEU A 83 -4.59 -2.67 14.53
C LEU A 83 -4.13 -1.79 13.37
N VAL A 84 -4.40 -2.18 12.12
CA VAL A 84 -4.01 -1.38 10.94
C VAL A 84 -4.73 -0.03 10.94
N ASP A 85 -6.00 0.02 11.32
CA ASP A 85 -6.76 1.27 11.45
C ASP A 85 -6.18 2.18 12.53
N SER A 86 -5.73 1.63 13.66
CA SER A 86 -5.04 2.40 14.70
C SER A 86 -3.74 3.03 14.21
N VAL A 87 -3.00 2.33 13.34
CA VAL A 87 -1.77 2.86 12.72
C VAL A 87 -2.09 4.05 11.80
N LYS A 88 -3.10 3.95 10.97
CA LYS A 88 -3.53 5.04 10.08
C LYS A 88 -4.01 6.26 10.89
N SER A 89 -4.73 6.04 11.97
CA SER A 89 -5.21 7.09 12.86
C SER A 89 -4.07 7.77 13.62
N ASN A 90 -3.30 6.99 14.36
CA ASN A 90 -2.17 7.49 15.14
C ASN A 90 -1.13 6.37 15.38
N PHE A 91 -0.16 6.23 14.47
CA PHE A 91 0.88 5.21 14.59
C PHE A 91 1.74 5.35 15.85
N ALA A 92 1.87 6.55 16.42
CA ALA A 92 2.68 6.76 17.61
C ALA A 92 2.12 6.01 18.84
N SER A 93 0.79 5.94 18.95
CA SER A 93 0.09 5.21 20.03
C SER A 93 -0.28 3.77 19.66
N ALA A 94 -0.20 3.37 18.39
CA ALA A 94 -0.52 2.02 17.95
C ALA A 94 0.40 0.96 18.58
N ASN A 95 -0.14 -0.25 18.79
CA ASN A 95 0.61 -1.38 19.34
C ASN A 95 1.46 -2.09 18.27
N ILE A 96 2.46 -1.38 17.78
CA ILE A 96 3.45 -1.84 16.78
C ILE A 96 4.87 -1.60 17.30
N SER A 97 5.85 -2.25 16.66
CA SER A 97 7.26 -2.14 17.09
C SER A 97 7.76 -0.68 17.00
N PRO A 98 8.71 -0.29 17.92
CA PRO A 98 9.36 1.01 17.81
C PRO A 98 10.07 1.24 16.47
N LYS A 99 10.63 0.18 15.88
CA LYS A 99 11.22 0.19 14.54
C LYS A 99 10.19 0.58 13.47
N LEU A 100 9.02 -0.06 13.45
CA LEU A 100 7.98 0.27 12.48
C LEU A 100 7.45 1.70 12.68
N LYS A 101 7.33 2.18 13.93
CA LYS A 101 6.96 3.58 14.20
C LYS A 101 7.95 4.57 13.59
N ALA A 102 9.25 4.31 13.71
CA ALA A 102 10.29 5.18 13.13
C ALA A 102 10.26 5.14 11.60
N LEU A 103 10.03 3.98 10.98
CA LEU A 103 9.87 3.85 9.53
C LEU A 103 8.60 4.55 9.01
N LEU A 104 7.49 4.48 9.74
CA LEU A 104 6.25 5.22 9.41
C LEU A 104 6.43 6.74 9.53
N ALA A 105 7.24 7.21 10.50
CA ALA A 105 7.59 8.64 10.58
C ALA A 105 8.36 9.09 9.33
N ILE A 106 9.32 8.31 8.85
CA ILE A 106 10.02 8.57 7.59
C ILE A 106 9.04 8.53 6.41
N ALA A 107 8.21 7.49 6.31
CA ALA A 107 7.22 7.35 5.23
C ALA A 107 6.24 8.53 5.16
N GLY A 108 5.78 9.04 6.32
CA GLY A 108 4.94 10.23 6.40
C GLY A 108 5.63 11.51 5.90
N LYS A 109 6.94 11.64 6.15
CA LYS A 109 7.73 12.76 5.62
C LYS A 109 7.94 12.64 4.11
N VAL A 110 8.20 11.43 3.60
CA VAL A 110 8.28 11.17 2.15
C VAL A 110 6.97 11.54 1.46
N GLN A 111 5.82 11.22 2.07
CA GLN A 111 4.50 11.56 1.56
C GLN A 111 4.32 13.08 1.37
N GLN A 112 4.81 13.89 2.30
CA GLN A 112 4.79 15.35 2.20
C GLN A 112 5.80 15.88 1.17
N GLY A 113 6.95 15.18 1.04
CA GLY A 113 8.02 15.51 0.11
C GLY A 113 9.35 14.94 0.61
N GLY A 114 10.08 14.21 -0.23
CA GLY A 114 11.30 13.49 0.18
C GLY A 114 12.35 14.35 0.89
N LYS A 115 12.38 15.66 0.63
CA LYS A 115 13.29 16.62 1.30
C LYS A 115 12.97 16.86 2.78
N HIS A 116 11.80 16.43 3.27
CA HIS A 116 11.44 16.54 4.68
C HIS A 116 12.09 15.45 5.55
N VAL A 117 12.63 14.40 4.94
CA VAL A 117 13.41 13.39 5.67
C VAL A 117 14.76 13.97 6.05
N THR A 118 15.09 13.91 7.34
CA THR A 118 16.32 14.48 7.91
C THR A 118 17.28 13.38 8.36
N SER A 119 18.54 13.75 8.60
CA SER A 119 19.53 12.83 9.19
C SER A 119 19.10 12.31 10.56
N ASP A 120 18.36 13.10 11.34
CA ASP A 120 17.86 12.70 12.67
C ASP A 120 16.77 11.63 12.57
N ASP A 121 15.93 11.67 11.53
CA ASP A 121 14.95 10.61 11.28
C ASP A 121 15.63 9.27 10.99
N ILE A 122 16.66 9.31 10.17
CA ILE A 122 17.46 8.13 9.83
C ILE A 122 18.21 7.61 11.08
N ALA A 123 18.82 8.51 11.87
CA ALA A 123 19.48 8.14 13.12
C ALA A 123 18.49 7.51 14.11
N THR A 124 17.28 8.07 14.22
CA THR A 124 16.20 7.53 15.06
C THR A 124 15.79 6.14 14.60
N ALA A 125 15.58 5.92 13.31
CA ALA A 125 15.20 4.61 12.77
C ALA A 125 16.31 3.56 13.05
N ARG A 126 17.57 3.92 12.84
CA ARG A 126 18.72 3.04 13.15
C ARG A 126 18.82 2.72 14.64
N ALA A 127 18.58 3.69 15.51
CA ALA A 127 18.54 3.48 16.97
C ALA A 127 17.43 2.51 17.39
N GLN A 128 16.35 2.40 16.62
CA GLN A 128 15.28 1.41 16.80
C GLN A 128 15.55 0.08 16.06
N GLY A 129 16.76 -0.11 15.53
CA GLY A 129 17.19 -1.34 14.89
C GLY A 129 16.83 -1.47 13.40
N ALA A 130 16.42 -0.37 12.74
CA ALA A 130 16.22 -0.40 11.31
C ALA A 130 17.55 -0.46 10.55
N THR A 131 17.63 -1.37 9.58
CA THR A 131 18.75 -1.48 8.65
C THR A 131 18.61 -0.46 7.51
N ASP A 132 19.71 -0.24 6.77
CA ASP A 132 19.67 0.64 5.59
C ASP A 132 18.74 0.09 4.51
N LEU A 133 18.61 -1.23 4.39
CA LEU A 133 17.65 -1.86 3.48
C LEU A 133 16.21 -1.55 3.89
N GLU A 134 15.86 -1.67 5.16
CA GLU A 134 14.51 -1.39 5.67
C GLU A 134 14.14 0.09 5.53
N ILE A 135 15.10 1.00 5.76
CA ILE A 135 14.92 2.44 5.52
C ILE A 135 14.71 2.72 4.03
N HIS A 136 15.54 2.10 3.15
CA HIS A 136 15.38 2.18 1.70
C HIS A 136 13.99 1.71 1.28
N ASP A 137 13.56 0.54 1.74
CA ASP A 137 12.25 -0.04 1.40
C ASP A 137 11.10 0.86 1.85
N ALA A 138 11.15 1.37 3.09
CA ALA A 138 10.13 2.28 3.62
C ALA A 138 10.02 3.57 2.79
N VAL A 139 11.15 4.16 2.38
CA VAL A 139 11.19 5.36 1.53
C VAL A 139 10.63 5.05 0.14
N LEU A 140 11.04 3.94 -0.47
CA LEU A 140 10.61 3.59 -1.82
C LEU A 140 9.14 3.17 -1.87
N ILE A 141 8.63 2.43 -0.89
CA ILE A 141 7.21 2.12 -0.76
C ILE A 141 6.41 3.43 -0.64
N ALA A 142 6.83 4.36 0.23
CA ALA A 142 6.14 5.63 0.40
C ALA A 142 6.10 6.46 -0.90
N ALA A 143 7.20 6.53 -1.63
CA ALA A 143 7.27 7.25 -2.91
C ALA A 143 6.39 6.59 -3.98
N ALA A 144 6.44 5.25 -4.11
CA ALA A 144 5.62 4.50 -5.04
C ALA A 144 4.12 4.67 -4.76
N PHE A 145 3.72 4.65 -3.47
CA PHE A 145 2.32 4.85 -3.10
C PHE A 145 1.86 6.29 -3.31
N CYS A 146 2.73 7.28 -3.18
CA CYS A 146 2.41 8.64 -3.64
C CYS A 146 2.11 8.68 -5.14
N MET A 147 2.82 7.91 -5.97
CA MET A 147 2.56 7.78 -7.40
C MET A 147 1.23 7.04 -7.66
N PHE A 148 1.02 5.84 -7.07
CA PHE A 148 -0.18 5.04 -7.27
C PHE A 148 -1.45 5.76 -6.84
N ASN A 149 -1.41 6.44 -5.69
CA ASN A 149 -2.57 7.20 -5.19
C ASN A 149 -2.95 8.32 -6.16
N ARG A 150 -1.99 9.10 -6.65
CA ARG A 150 -2.24 10.17 -7.63
C ARG A 150 -2.74 9.64 -8.97
N TYR A 151 -2.34 8.42 -9.36
CA TYR A 151 -2.83 7.77 -10.56
C TYR A 151 -4.31 7.38 -10.43
N VAL A 152 -4.69 6.81 -9.29
CA VAL A 152 -6.08 6.43 -8.97
C VAL A 152 -6.97 7.68 -8.89
N ASP A 153 -6.58 8.65 -8.07
CA ASP A 153 -7.39 9.82 -7.74
C ASP A 153 -7.43 10.82 -8.90
N GLY A 154 -6.30 10.99 -9.61
CA GLY A 154 -6.21 11.87 -10.78
C GLY A 154 -7.09 11.46 -11.96
N LEU A 155 -7.52 10.19 -12.01
CA LEU A 155 -8.46 9.69 -13.01
C LEU A 155 -9.89 9.54 -12.47
N ALA A 156 -10.14 9.87 -11.21
CA ALA A 156 -11.42 9.71 -10.53
C ALA A 156 -12.03 8.31 -10.74
N THR A 157 -11.22 7.28 -10.49
CA THR A 157 -11.62 5.89 -10.74
C THR A 157 -12.75 5.47 -9.80
N TRP A 158 -13.64 4.59 -10.28
CA TRP A 158 -14.69 4.03 -9.44
C TRP A 158 -14.09 3.19 -8.31
N GLN A 159 -14.77 3.18 -7.16
CA GLN A 159 -14.33 2.42 -6.00
C GLN A 159 -15.54 1.97 -5.16
N PRO A 160 -15.47 0.79 -4.50
CA PRO A 160 -16.53 0.33 -3.61
C PRO A 160 -16.78 1.32 -2.47
N GLU A 161 -18.08 1.51 -2.12
CA GLU A 161 -18.46 2.37 -0.99
C GLU A 161 -18.35 1.65 0.35
N ASP A 162 -18.69 0.35 0.39
CA ASP A 162 -18.60 -0.46 1.61
C ASP A 162 -17.16 -0.92 1.85
N PRO A 163 -16.54 -0.56 3.00
CA PRO A 163 -15.21 -1.06 3.37
C PRO A 163 -15.11 -2.60 3.42
N ALA A 164 -16.20 -3.31 3.66
CA ALA A 164 -16.22 -4.77 3.69
C ALA A 164 -15.88 -5.40 2.34
N GLU A 165 -16.18 -4.70 1.23
CA GLU A 165 -15.88 -5.17 -0.13
C GLU A 165 -14.35 -5.24 -0.43
N TYR A 166 -13.54 -4.56 0.37
CA TYR A 166 -12.07 -4.60 0.23
C TYR A 166 -11.43 -5.83 0.87
N ARG A 167 -12.12 -6.54 1.80
CA ARG A 167 -11.59 -7.75 2.46
C ARG A 167 -11.25 -8.87 1.47
N PRO A 168 -12.11 -9.25 0.52
CA PRO A 168 -11.77 -10.25 -0.51
C PRO A 168 -10.58 -9.83 -1.37
N MET A 169 -10.49 -8.55 -1.73
CA MET A 169 -9.36 -8.00 -2.49
C MET A 169 -8.07 -8.09 -1.68
N GLY A 170 -8.06 -7.68 -0.43
CA GLY A 170 -6.91 -7.78 0.46
C GLY A 170 -6.43 -9.22 0.63
N LYS A 171 -7.36 -10.16 0.79
CA LYS A 171 -7.06 -11.60 0.84
C LYS A 171 -6.39 -12.09 -0.44
N LEU A 172 -6.90 -11.70 -1.61
CA LEU A 172 -6.30 -12.04 -2.90
C LEU A 172 -4.88 -11.47 -3.00
N MET A 173 -4.67 -10.18 -2.67
CA MET A 173 -3.37 -9.53 -2.69
C MET A 173 -2.38 -10.22 -1.76
N ALA A 174 -2.80 -10.58 -0.54
CA ALA A 174 -1.96 -11.25 0.44
C ALA A 174 -1.54 -12.67 0.00
N HIS A 175 -2.40 -13.42 -0.67
CA HIS A 175 -2.11 -14.80 -1.05
C HIS A 175 -1.52 -14.94 -2.46
N SER A 176 -2.02 -14.16 -3.44
CA SER A 176 -1.65 -14.31 -4.86
C SER A 176 -0.65 -13.26 -5.34
N GLY A 177 -0.44 -12.17 -4.57
CA GLY A 177 0.45 -11.06 -4.96
C GLY A 177 -0.15 -10.14 -6.01
N TYR A 178 0.72 -9.41 -6.70
CA TYR A 178 0.33 -8.31 -7.59
C TYR A 178 0.50 -8.64 -9.07
N THR A 179 1.27 -9.67 -9.41
CA THR A 179 1.58 -10.04 -10.80
C THR A 179 0.50 -10.91 -11.44
N ARG A 180 -0.30 -11.62 -10.66
CA ARG A 180 -1.45 -12.41 -11.14
C ARG A 180 -2.73 -11.61 -11.05
N THR A 181 -3.61 -11.73 -12.06
CA THR A 181 -4.93 -11.10 -12.09
C THR A 181 -6.02 -12.11 -12.33
N GLN A 182 -7.18 -11.90 -11.70
CA GLN A 182 -8.37 -12.74 -11.90
C GLN A 182 -8.84 -12.80 -13.36
N TRP A 183 -8.58 -11.75 -14.16
CA TRP A 183 -8.95 -11.76 -15.57
C TRP A 183 -8.00 -12.56 -16.45
N GLU A 184 -6.72 -12.71 -16.09
CA GLU A 184 -5.79 -13.60 -16.81
C GLU A 184 -6.13 -15.07 -16.58
N GLU A 185 -6.75 -15.42 -15.43
CA GLU A 185 -7.23 -16.77 -15.15
C GLU A 185 -8.51 -17.10 -15.91
N ASN A 186 -9.35 -16.11 -16.23
CA ASN A 186 -10.60 -16.31 -16.98
C ASN A 186 -10.40 -16.31 -18.50
N GLU A 187 -9.27 -15.82 -19.03
CA GLU A 187 -8.93 -15.91 -20.47
C GLU A 187 -8.18 -17.20 -20.84
N ALA A 188 -7.82 -18.01 -19.86
CA ALA A 188 -7.09 -19.28 -20.05
C ALA A 188 -8.00 -20.52 -20.06
N VAL A 189 -9.35 -20.35 -20.18
CA VAL A 189 -10.33 -21.43 -20.29
C VAL A 189 -11.00 -21.45 -21.66
#